data_1369b414f4b4af485a70bcd47f86d090
#
_entry.id   1369b414f4b4af485a70bcd47f86d090
#
_cell.length_a   1.000
_cell.length_b   1.000
_cell.length_c   1.000
_cell.angle_alpha   90.00
_cell.angle_beta   90.00
_cell.angle_gamma   90.00
#
_symmetry.space_group_name_H-M   'P 1'
#
loop_
_entity.id
_entity.type
_entity.pdbx_description
1 polymer ?
#
loop_
_entity_poly.entity_id
_entity_poly.type
_entity_poly.pdbx_seq_one_letter_code
_entity_poly.pdbx_strand_id
1 'polypeptide(L)'
;MCIRDRAKALGVTLTEDYETITADQPFYGVYCGQSALPLEPEPLRYLTNDTLRGCTVYDYETGSELPVYDLQQLAGEDAYAVFLSGSKALLTITNPAAKTDRELVVFRDSFASSLTPLLAGAYAKITLVDIRYLQPERLGTWLTFDTQDVLFLYSAPVLNSSETIR
;
A
#
# COMPACT_ATOMS: atom_id res chain seq x y z
N MET A 1 10.78 7.83 3.22
CA MET A 1 11.05 6.36 3.15
C MET A 1 11.44 6.03 1.72
N CYS A 2 12.56 5.31 1.51
CA CYS A 2 13.07 5.05 0.16
C CYS A 2 12.64 3.68 -0.34
N ILE A 3 11.90 3.61 -1.45
CA ILE A 3 11.47 2.34 -2.07
C ILE A 3 12.67 1.52 -2.55
N ARG A 4 13.72 2.18 -3.04
CA ARG A 4 14.95 1.51 -3.51
C ARG A 4 15.64 0.73 -2.40
N ASP A 5 15.67 1.26 -1.17
CA ASP A 5 16.28 0.56 -0.02
C ASP A 5 15.50 -0.69 0.34
N ARG A 6 14.17 -0.66 0.22
CA ARG A 6 13.32 -1.83 0.45
C ARG A 6 13.51 -2.88 -0.65
N ALA A 7 13.54 -2.47 -1.91
CA ALA A 7 13.81 -3.37 -3.03
C ALA A 7 15.19 -4.04 -2.88
N LYS A 8 16.21 -3.26 -2.51
CA LYS A 8 17.56 -3.80 -2.25
C LYS A 8 17.56 -4.81 -1.11
N ALA A 9 16.88 -4.53 -0.01
CA ALA A 9 16.76 -5.45 1.14
C ALA A 9 16.04 -6.75 0.76
N LEU A 10 15.04 -6.68 -0.12
CA LEU A 10 14.31 -7.82 -0.66
C LEU A 10 15.05 -8.54 -1.80
N GLY A 11 16.20 -8.02 -2.23
CA GLY A 11 16.96 -8.59 -3.35
C GLY A 11 16.23 -8.51 -4.69
N VAL A 12 15.40 -7.47 -4.90
CA VAL A 12 14.65 -7.25 -6.14
C VAL A 12 15.10 -5.96 -6.83
N THR A 13 14.94 -5.94 -8.16
CA THR A 13 15.18 -4.75 -8.98
C THR A 13 13.84 -4.13 -9.35
N LEU A 14 13.71 -2.84 -9.09
CA LEU A 14 12.54 -2.07 -9.53
C LEU A 14 12.76 -1.54 -10.94
N THR A 15 11.69 -1.46 -11.72
CA THR A 15 11.67 -0.63 -12.92
C THR A 15 11.64 0.84 -12.48
N GLU A 16 12.40 1.70 -13.12
CA GLU A 16 12.46 3.14 -12.81
C GLU A 16 11.61 3.98 -13.78
N ASP A 17 10.80 3.32 -14.59
CA ASP A 17 9.97 3.91 -15.63
C ASP A 17 8.61 4.35 -15.05
N TYR A 18 8.65 5.36 -14.18
CA TYR A 18 7.47 5.92 -13.56
C TYR A 18 7.16 7.32 -14.09
N GLU A 19 5.90 7.52 -14.39
CA GLU A 19 5.26 8.82 -14.60
C GLU A 19 4.80 9.38 -13.26
N THR A 20 5.03 10.67 -13.00
CA THR A 20 4.53 11.36 -11.82
C THR A 20 3.21 12.05 -12.15
N ILE A 21 2.15 11.67 -11.47
CA ILE A 21 0.84 12.34 -11.55
C ILE A 21 0.68 13.24 -10.33
N THR A 22 0.24 14.47 -10.56
CA THR A 22 -0.15 15.40 -9.50
C THR A 22 -1.67 15.49 -9.47
N ALA A 23 -2.27 15.24 -8.32
CA ALA A 23 -3.70 15.43 -8.13
C ALA A 23 -4.03 16.93 -8.04
N ASP A 24 -5.15 17.33 -8.61
CA ASP A 24 -5.62 18.72 -8.59
C ASP A 24 -6.18 19.15 -7.22
N GLN A 25 -6.40 18.20 -6.32
CA GLN A 25 -6.99 18.46 -5.00
C GLN A 25 -5.90 18.86 -3.99
N PRO A 26 -6.19 19.83 -3.11
CA PRO A 26 -5.29 20.19 -2.02
C PRO A 26 -5.19 19.04 -1.01
N PHE A 27 -3.98 18.76 -0.56
CA PHE A 27 -3.72 17.71 0.44
C PHE A 27 -3.11 18.31 1.70
N TYR A 28 -3.75 18.06 2.84
CA TYR A 28 -3.30 18.60 4.13
C TYR A 28 -2.60 17.57 5.01
N GLY A 29 -2.73 16.29 4.73
CA GLY A 29 -2.21 15.22 5.56
C GLY A 29 -2.95 15.10 6.92
N VAL A 30 -2.93 13.91 7.50
CA VAL A 30 -3.71 13.58 8.70
C VAL A 30 -3.32 14.42 9.93
N TYR A 31 -2.04 14.74 10.10
CA TYR A 31 -1.57 15.50 11.26
C TYR A 31 -1.92 16.99 11.20
N CYS A 32 -2.03 17.55 10.00
CA CYS A 32 -2.51 18.93 9.83
C CYS A 32 -3.94 19.06 10.33
N GLY A 33 -4.84 18.17 9.92
CA GLY A 33 -6.23 18.14 10.38
C GLY A 33 -6.38 17.93 11.89
N GLN A 34 -5.61 17.00 12.46
CA GLN A 34 -5.64 16.71 13.91
C GLN A 34 -5.12 17.86 14.77
N SER A 35 -4.11 18.58 14.30
CA SER A 35 -3.45 19.65 15.06
C SER A 35 -4.02 21.03 14.75
N ALA A 36 -4.99 21.13 13.82
CA ALA A 36 -5.57 22.41 13.36
C ALA A 36 -4.51 23.47 12.99
N LEU A 37 -3.41 23.01 12.38
CA LEU A 37 -2.31 23.89 12.01
C LEU A 37 -2.69 24.71 10.76
N PRO A 38 -2.43 26.04 10.74
CA PRO A 38 -2.67 26.88 9.60
C PRO A 38 -1.55 26.72 8.56
N LEU A 39 -1.47 25.51 7.97
CA LEU A 39 -0.49 25.18 6.93
C LEU A 39 -1.12 25.30 5.54
N GLU A 40 -0.31 25.70 4.58
CA GLU A 40 -0.71 25.63 3.18
C GLU A 40 -0.80 24.18 2.73
N PRO A 41 -1.77 23.83 1.85
CA PRO A 41 -1.88 22.48 1.34
C PRO A 41 -0.70 22.12 0.45
N GLU A 42 -0.32 20.85 0.45
CA GLU A 42 0.67 20.31 -0.48
C GLU A 42 -0.02 19.62 -1.66
N PRO A 43 0.60 19.56 -2.85
CA PRO A 43 0.10 18.73 -3.94
C PRO A 43 0.31 17.25 -3.62
N LEU A 44 -0.76 16.45 -3.66
CA LEU A 44 -0.64 15.01 -3.60
C LEU A 44 -0.10 14.50 -4.93
N ARG A 45 1.00 13.73 -4.86
CA ARG A 45 1.63 13.13 -6.05
C ARG A 45 1.73 11.63 -5.89
N TYR A 46 1.51 10.93 -7.00
CA TYR A 46 1.73 9.49 -7.05
C TYR A 46 2.45 9.07 -8.33
N LEU A 47 3.16 7.95 -8.26
CA LEU A 47 3.91 7.38 -9.35
C LEU A 47 3.09 6.27 -10.01
N THR A 48 3.01 6.27 -11.33
CA THR A 48 2.32 5.21 -12.09
C THR A 48 3.13 4.79 -13.31
N ASN A 49 2.81 3.64 -13.86
CA ASN A 49 3.32 3.12 -15.13
C ASN A 49 2.36 2.07 -15.68
N ASP A 50 2.66 1.50 -16.83
CA ASP A 50 1.79 0.49 -17.46
C ASP A 50 1.63 -0.76 -16.61
N THR A 51 2.66 -1.16 -15.88
CA THR A 51 2.58 -2.30 -14.94
C THR A 51 1.53 -2.03 -13.86
N LEU A 52 1.59 -0.85 -13.21
CA LEU A 52 0.63 -0.50 -12.16
C LEU A 52 -0.80 -0.33 -12.67
N ARG A 53 -0.96 0.17 -13.90
CA ARG A 53 -2.28 0.28 -14.55
C ARG A 53 -2.88 -1.09 -14.87
N GLY A 54 -2.02 -2.09 -15.13
CA GLY A 54 -2.43 -3.48 -15.40
C GLY A 54 -2.64 -4.34 -14.15
N CYS A 55 -2.23 -3.88 -12.97
CA CYS A 55 -2.44 -4.60 -11.72
C CYS A 55 -3.90 -4.51 -11.27
N THR A 56 -4.38 -5.59 -10.63
CA THR A 56 -5.67 -5.63 -9.93
C THR A 56 -5.44 -5.73 -8.43
N VAL A 57 -6.35 -5.15 -7.66
CA VAL A 57 -6.35 -5.24 -6.19
C VAL A 57 -7.60 -5.96 -5.76
N TYR A 58 -7.48 -7.04 -5.01
CA TYR A 58 -8.63 -7.75 -4.44
C TYR A 58 -8.78 -7.40 -2.96
N ASP A 59 -9.97 -6.94 -2.57
CA ASP A 59 -10.34 -6.64 -1.20
C ASP A 59 -11.11 -7.81 -0.59
N TYR A 60 -10.55 -8.44 0.43
CA TYR A 60 -11.14 -9.58 1.10
C TYR A 60 -12.29 -9.19 2.04
N GLU A 61 -12.42 -7.92 2.42
CA GLU A 61 -13.53 -7.45 3.25
C GLU A 61 -14.82 -7.33 2.44
N THR A 62 -14.71 -6.80 1.22
CA THR A 62 -15.87 -6.58 0.35
C THR A 62 -16.06 -7.69 -0.69
N GLY A 63 -15.04 -8.52 -0.92
CA GLY A 63 -15.03 -9.55 -1.95
C GLY A 63 -15.01 -8.97 -3.37
N SER A 64 -14.47 -7.77 -3.56
CA SER A 64 -14.48 -7.05 -4.82
C SER A 64 -13.09 -6.63 -5.28
N GLU A 65 -12.96 -6.36 -6.58
CA GLU A 65 -11.75 -5.79 -7.16
C GLU A 65 -11.78 -4.25 -7.04
N LEU A 66 -10.62 -3.69 -6.72
CA LEU A 66 -10.36 -2.27 -6.57
C LEU A 66 -9.21 -1.85 -7.52
N PRO A 67 -9.13 -0.58 -7.91
CA PRO A 67 -7.96 -0.06 -8.59
C PRO A 67 -6.78 0.12 -7.62
N VAL A 68 -5.56 0.14 -8.15
CA VAL A 68 -4.36 0.50 -7.36
C VAL A 68 -4.46 1.94 -6.85
N TYR A 69 -4.98 2.84 -7.69
CA TYR A 69 -5.25 4.23 -7.35
C TYR A 69 -6.73 4.54 -7.56
N ASP A 70 -7.46 4.70 -6.48
CA ASP A 70 -8.88 5.04 -6.50
C ASP A 70 -9.07 6.56 -6.55
N LEU A 71 -9.14 7.10 -7.76
CA LEU A 71 -9.22 8.55 -7.98
C LEU A 71 -10.52 9.18 -7.42
N GLN A 72 -11.55 8.40 -7.15
CA GLN A 72 -12.78 8.91 -6.54
C GLN A 72 -12.54 9.36 -5.09
N GLN A 73 -11.57 8.76 -4.40
CA GLN A 73 -11.21 9.11 -3.03
C GLN A 73 -10.53 10.49 -2.92
N LEU A 74 -10.02 11.04 -4.00
CA LEU A 74 -9.40 12.38 -3.99
C LEU A 74 -10.38 13.48 -3.60
N ALA A 75 -11.67 13.30 -3.84
CA ALA A 75 -12.72 14.24 -3.44
C ALA A 75 -13.27 13.98 -2.02
N GLY A 76 -12.79 12.95 -1.34
CA GLY A 76 -13.21 12.58 0.01
C GLY A 76 -12.52 13.39 1.11
N GLU A 77 -12.88 13.09 2.36
CA GLU A 77 -12.28 13.74 3.54
C GLU A 77 -10.78 13.40 3.69
N ASP A 78 -10.38 12.19 3.30
CA ASP A 78 -8.99 11.75 3.29
C ASP A 78 -8.54 11.39 1.88
N ALA A 79 -7.94 12.36 1.19
CA ALA A 79 -7.43 12.15 -0.16
C ALA A 79 -6.30 11.08 -0.22
N TYR A 80 -5.66 10.74 0.91
CA TYR A 80 -4.67 9.64 0.96
C TYR A 80 -5.31 8.28 0.66
N ALA A 81 -6.63 8.15 0.84
CA ALA A 81 -7.39 6.95 0.46
C ALA A 81 -7.33 6.65 -1.06
N VAL A 82 -6.79 7.55 -1.90
CA VAL A 82 -6.46 7.24 -3.29
C VAL A 82 -5.59 6.00 -3.41
N PHE A 83 -4.71 5.75 -2.45
CA PHE A 83 -3.87 4.58 -2.42
C PHE A 83 -4.64 3.38 -1.87
N LEU A 84 -4.90 2.39 -2.75
CA LEU A 84 -5.55 1.11 -2.41
C LEU A 84 -6.93 1.27 -1.74
N SER A 85 -7.67 2.34 -2.08
CA SER A 85 -9.00 2.67 -1.51
C SER A 85 -9.01 2.78 0.02
N GLY A 86 -7.88 3.25 0.59
CA GLY A 86 -7.78 3.56 2.02
C GLY A 86 -7.35 2.39 2.91
N SER A 87 -7.84 2.43 4.16
CA SER A 87 -7.46 1.44 5.18
C SER A 87 -8.27 0.16 5.01
N LYS A 88 -7.59 -0.96 4.77
CA LYS A 88 -8.16 -2.30 4.56
C LYS A 88 -7.36 -3.33 5.35
N ALA A 89 -8.05 -4.32 5.93
CA ALA A 89 -7.42 -5.37 6.73
C ALA A 89 -6.57 -6.33 5.90
N LEU A 90 -7.09 -6.72 4.72
CA LEU A 90 -6.43 -7.69 3.85
C LEU A 90 -6.70 -7.37 2.38
N LEU A 91 -5.62 -7.13 1.64
CA LEU A 91 -5.64 -6.89 0.21
C LEU A 91 -4.64 -7.80 -0.50
N THR A 92 -4.90 -8.09 -1.77
CA THR A 92 -3.91 -8.71 -2.66
C THR A 92 -3.79 -7.88 -3.93
N ILE A 93 -2.57 -7.43 -4.26
CA ILE A 93 -2.22 -6.84 -5.55
C ILE A 93 -1.70 -7.96 -6.43
N THR A 94 -2.30 -8.14 -7.61
CA THR A 94 -1.87 -9.12 -8.62
C THR A 94 -1.33 -8.40 -9.84
N ASN A 95 -0.13 -8.77 -10.26
CA ASN A 95 0.48 -8.30 -11.51
C ASN A 95 0.39 -9.40 -12.58
N PRO A 96 -0.56 -9.33 -13.52
CA PRO A 96 -0.73 -10.35 -14.55
C PRO A 96 0.41 -10.38 -15.58
N ALA A 97 1.21 -9.30 -15.65
CA ALA A 97 2.35 -9.19 -16.57
C ALA A 97 3.69 -9.51 -15.88
N ALA A 98 3.68 -10.05 -14.66
CA ALA A 98 4.88 -10.40 -13.94
C ALA A 98 5.73 -11.43 -14.71
N LYS A 99 7.05 -11.22 -14.71
CA LYS A 99 8.03 -12.15 -15.31
C LYS A 99 8.64 -13.10 -14.28
N THR A 100 8.02 -13.19 -13.13
CA THR A 100 8.45 -13.99 -11.97
C THR A 100 7.22 -14.57 -11.29
N ASP A 101 7.39 -15.64 -10.55
CA ASP A 101 6.40 -16.24 -9.65
C ASP A 101 6.57 -15.80 -8.19
N ARG A 102 7.54 -14.90 -7.90
CA ARG A 102 7.77 -14.40 -6.55
C ARG A 102 6.52 -13.72 -5.98
N GLU A 103 6.26 -14.02 -4.72
CA GLU A 103 5.21 -13.39 -3.94
C GLU A 103 5.79 -12.64 -2.75
N LEU A 104 5.10 -11.59 -2.31
CA LEU A 104 5.47 -10.79 -1.15
C LEU A 104 4.29 -10.69 -0.18
N VAL A 105 4.55 -10.87 1.10
CA VAL A 105 3.61 -10.55 2.17
C VAL A 105 4.09 -9.31 2.91
N VAL A 106 3.25 -8.28 2.99
CA VAL A 106 3.57 -7.02 3.68
C VAL A 106 2.67 -6.86 4.88
N PHE A 107 3.22 -7.00 6.08
CA PHE A 107 2.57 -6.58 7.31
C PHE A 107 2.74 -5.07 7.46
N ARG A 108 1.64 -4.33 7.53
CA ARG A 108 1.70 -2.89 7.30
C ARG A 108 0.71 -2.08 8.14
N ASP A 109 0.92 -0.78 8.19
CA ASP A 109 -0.10 0.23 8.45
C ASP A 109 -0.40 1.05 7.18
N SER A 110 -1.20 2.11 7.29
CA SER A 110 -1.61 2.94 6.15
C SER A 110 -0.43 3.61 5.41
N PHE A 111 0.71 3.84 6.07
CA PHE A 111 1.89 4.42 5.40
C PHE A 111 2.44 3.58 4.27
N ALA A 112 2.24 2.26 4.32
CA ALA A 112 2.67 1.37 3.26
C ALA A 112 1.77 1.42 2.02
N SER A 113 0.58 1.99 2.10
CA SER A 113 -0.37 2.01 0.97
C SER A 113 0.18 2.72 -0.26
N SER A 114 0.94 3.80 -0.09
CA SER A 114 1.54 4.53 -1.20
C SER A 114 2.84 3.88 -1.73
N LEU A 115 3.52 3.07 -0.92
CA LEU A 115 4.80 2.49 -1.27
C LEU A 115 4.67 1.10 -1.88
N THR A 116 3.79 0.26 -1.32
CA THR A 116 3.70 -1.16 -1.70
C THR A 116 3.36 -1.38 -3.18
N PRO A 117 2.46 -0.59 -3.82
CA PRO A 117 2.20 -0.74 -5.25
C PRO A 117 3.46 -0.63 -6.11
N LEU A 118 4.42 0.20 -5.73
CA LEU A 118 5.66 0.38 -6.47
C LEU A 118 6.56 -0.87 -6.49
N LEU A 119 6.29 -1.85 -5.63
CA LEU A 119 6.95 -3.15 -5.64
C LEU A 119 6.31 -4.13 -6.63
N ALA A 120 5.13 -3.84 -7.16
CA ALA A 120 4.38 -4.77 -8.02
C ALA A 120 5.12 -5.17 -9.30
N GLY A 121 6.05 -4.33 -9.79
CA GLY A 121 6.90 -4.69 -10.93
C GLY A 121 7.86 -5.86 -10.66
N ALA A 122 8.17 -6.14 -9.39
CA ALA A 122 9.11 -7.18 -8.98
C ALA A 122 8.44 -8.46 -8.47
N TYR A 123 7.11 -8.48 -8.34
CA TYR A 123 6.35 -9.59 -7.78
C TYR A 123 5.13 -9.94 -8.64
N ALA A 124 4.78 -11.23 -8.69
CA ALA A 124 3.53 -11.69 -9.29
C ALA A 124 2.33 -11.35 -8.41
N LYS A 125 2.52 -11.42 -7.10
CA LYS A 125 1.47 -11.16 -6.11
C LYS A 125 2.05 -10.50 -4.87
N ILE A 126 1.34 -9.49 -4.33
CA ILE A 126 1.68 -8.85 -3.06
C ILE A 126 0.43 -8.90 -2.16
N THR A 127 0.53 -9.56 -1.03
CA THR A 127 -0.52 -9.61 -0.02
C THR A 127 -0.21 -8.60 1.09
N LEU A 128 -1.13 -7.65 1.31
CA LEU A 128 -1.01 -6.63 2.36
C LEU A 128 -1.90 -7.03 3.54
N VAL A 129 -1.32 -7.07 4.70
CA VAL A 129 -1.99 -7.46 5.96
C VAL A 129 -1.87 -6.33 6.97
N ASP A 130 -3.00 -5.82 7.43
CA ASP A 130 -3.05 -4.87 8.55
C ASP A 130 -3.59 -5.59 9.79
N ILE A 131 -2.69 -6.04 10.65
CA ILE A 131 -3.03 -6.81 11.86
C ILE A 131 -3.75 -5.97 12.94
N ARG A 132 -3.90 -4.67 12.76
CA ARG A 132 -4.75 -3.85 13.63
C ARG A 132 -6.23 -4.16 13.40
N TYR A 133 -6.58 -4.58 12.17
CA TYR A 133 -7.96 -4.87 11.75
C TYR A 133 -8.21 -6.37 11.53
N LEU A 134 -7.16 -7.17 11.34
CA LEU A 134 -7.26 -8.62 11.14
C LEU A 134 -6.62 -9.36 12.31
N GLN A 135 -7.36 -10.28 12.92
CA GLN A 135 -6.82 -11.15 13.95
C GLN A 135 -5.79 -12.12 13.34
N PRO A 136 -4.54 -12.15 13.85
CA PRO A 136 -3.47 -12.99 13.29
C PRO A 136 -3.83 -14.48 13.20
N GLU A 137 -4.61 -14.98 14.17
CA GLU A 137 -5.05 -16.39 14.22
C GLU A 137 -5.92 -16.76 13.02
N ARG A 138 -6.59 -15.77 12.43
CA ARG A 138 -7.45 -15.98 11.25
C ARG A 138 -6.68 -15.88 9.93
N LEU A 139 -5.45 -15.39 9.95
CA LEU A 139 -4.67 -15.15 8.73
C LEU A 139 -4.49 -16.43 7.91
N GLY A 140 -4.32 -17.58 8.58
CA GLY A 140 -4.20 -18.89 7.94
C GLY A 140 -5.41 -19.32 7.09
N THR A 141 -6.55 -18.61 7.18
CA THR A 141 -7.71 -18.84 6.31
C THR A 141 -7.46 -18.36 4.86
N TRP A 142 -6.62 -17.34 4.70
CA TRP A 142 -6.39 -16.68 3.41
C TRP A 142 -4.95 -16.79 2.92
N LEU A 143 -4.00 -17.03 3.82
CA LEU A 143 -2.58 -17.01 3.53
C LEU A 143 -1.89 -18.22 4.13
N THR A 144 -1.18 -18.98 3.29
CA THR A 144 -0.25 -20.01 3.70
C THR A 144 1.15 -19.54 3.40
N PHE A 145 2.02 -19.54 4.42
CA PHE A 145 3.42 -19.17 4.26
C PHE A 145 4.19 -20.36 3.69
N ASP A 146 4.91 -20.14 2.60
CA ASP A 146 5.78 -21.12 1.95
C ASP A 146 7.07 -20.44 1.49
N THR A 147 7.08 -19.88 0.30
CA THR A 147 8.28 -19.29 -0.34
C THR A 147 8.23 -17.77 -0.49
N GLN A 148 7.19 -17.14 0.06
CA GLN A 148 7.00 -15.69 -0.06
C GLN A 148 8.09 -14.93 0.69
N ASP A 149 8.50 -13.80 0.12
CA ASP A 149 9.21 -12.79 0.89
C ASP A 149 8.26 -12.16 1.92
N VAL A 150 8.79 -11.75 3.08
CA VAL A 150 8.01 -11.09 4.13
C VAL A 150 8.63 -9.75 4.48
N LEU A 151 7.80 -8.71 4.48
CA LEU A 151 8.19 -7.35 4.84
C LEU A 151 7.29 -6.82 5.95
N PHE A 152 7.89 -6.38 7.06
CA PHE A 152 7.21 -5.61 8.09
C PHE A 152 7.46 -4.12 7.86
N LEU A 153 6.38 -3.35 7.67
CA LEU A 153 6.45 -1.94 7.29
C LEU A 153 5.45 -1.12 8.10
N TYR A 154 5.90 -0.67 9.26
CA TYR A 154 5.11 0.12 10.20
C TYR A 154 5.70 1.50 10.42
N SER A 155 4.84 2.48 10.67
CA SER A 155 5.23 3.81 11.14
C SER A 155 5.68 3.77 12.59
N ALA A 156 6.54 4.71 12.98
CA ALA A 156 6.99 4.82 14.37
C ALA A 156 5.84 5.00 15.38
N PRO A 157 4.78 5.80 15.11
CA PRO A 157 3.64 5.88 16.01
C PRO A 157 2.95 4.54 16.28
N VAL A 158 2.79 3.69 15.25
CA VAL A 158 2.20 2.35 15.41
C VAL A 158 3.09 1.45 16.25
N LEU A 159 4.41 1.46 16.01
CA LEU A 159 5.35 0.67 16.80
C LEU A 159 5.43 1.15 18.27
N ASN A 160 5.30 2.46 18.50
CA ASN A 160 5.29 3.03 19.84
C ASN A 160 4.00 2.73 20.62
N SER A 161 2.91 2.44 19.91
CA SER A 161 1.62 2.03 20.47
C SER A 161 1.40 0.54 20.23
N SER A 162 2.36 -0.31 20.64
CA SER A 162 2.42 -1.74 20.32
C SER A 162 1.19 -2.55 20.78
N GLU A 163 0.44 -2.05 21.78
CA GLU A 163 -0.85 -2.63 22.21
C GLU A 163 -1.94 -2.60 21.12
N THR A 164 -1.76 -1.80 20.06
CA THR A 164 -2.65 -1.79 18.88
C THR A 164 -2.26 -2.85 17.85
N ILE A 165 -1.08 -3.44 17.97
CA ILE A 165 -0.58 -4.54 17.14
C ILE A 165 -0.94 -5.83 17.88
N ARG A 166 -1.81 -6.63 17.30
CA ARG A 166 -2.32 -7.89 17.87
C ARG A 166 -1.49 -9.07 17.45
#